data_9ecd49fbf07ab340cc0751b1393b29fc
#
_entry.id   9ecd49fbf07ab340cc0751b1393b29fc
#
_cell.length_a   1.000
_cell.length_b   1.000
_cell.length_c   1.000
_cell.angle_alpha   90.00
_cell.angle_beta   90.00
_cell.angle_gamma   90.00
#
_symmetry.space_group_name_H-M   'P 1'
#
loop_
_entity.id
_entity.type
_entity.pdbx_description
1 polymer ?
#
loop_
_entity_poly.entity_id
_entity_poly.type
_entity_poly.pdbx_seq_one_letter_code
_entity_poly.pdbx_strand_id
1 'polypeptide(L)'
;MRPGGTGLWGALAIALAVSCGSSSSGSSTTSGAGSGSGGGGGVGGSSGGSGGGSSGASSSGSGSGSSSGAATGDGGTCLGASLLAALGKDHLLVGGSMQAATARLAPFDLQYMYLSGGLPDGSGPCASCASGCTTGGGTTCASSGPGCAWWGCWQYDQNPPGDYVRSFGATCAGESPAQIPMVTYYQLLQSSGVAEGAPEVTQAATDATFMGRYLADFRFMLQQLGTAVALVHIEPDFWGYAEQHGSDPTAEPAAIATADPTDCGSMPDTIAGMGRCMIAMTRKYAPHALVALHASAWSTNMDVALNTDPSLNVAGEAQKTAAFLAACGEASADFVVVETSDRDAGYYQTVQGKNTWWDATNAALPTFHQDLAWVKALTEALSKPALYWQTPLGNASQSNTANHYKDNRVDYFFGHMSELAAAHAVGAAFGPGQSDQTTPESDGSNFVTKAKGYYAAGGQALCP
;
A
#
# COMPACT_ATOMS: atom_id res chain seq x y z
N MET A 1 -24.15 -4.03 -40.00
CA MET A 1 -23.30 -2.86 -39.97
C MET A 1 -23.56 -2.13 -38.66
N ARG A 2 -22.69 -2.26 -37.70
CA ARG A 2 -22.69 -1.50 -36.46
C ARG A 2 -21.38 -0.70 -36.41
N PRO A 3 -21.37 0.57 -36.08
CA PRO A 3 -20.13 1.32 -35.94
C PRO A 3 -19.47 1.01 -34.62
N GLY A 4 -18.20 0.62 -34.66
CA GLY A 4 -17.33 0.46 -33.51
C GLY A 4 -16.96 1.83 -32.94
N GLY A 5 -17.21 2.04 -31.68
CA GLY A 5 -16.72 3.19 -30.93
C GLY A 5 -15.33 2.86 -30.38
N THR A 6 -14.29 3.41 -30.98
CA THR A 6 -12.93 3.45 -30.42
C THR A 6 -12.88 4.53 -29.38
N GLY A 7 -12.88 4.15 -28.09
CA GLY A 7 -12.59 5.05 -27.00
C GLY A 7 -11.07 5.31 -26.96
N LEU A 8 -10.65 6.51 -27.32
CA LEU A 8 -9.31 7.01 -27.06
C LEU A 8 -9.17 7.28 -25.56
N TRP A 9 -8.45 6.43 -24.87
CA TRP A 9 -7.94 6.71 -23.51
C TRP A 9 -6.59 7.42 -23.68
N GLY A 10 -6.59 8.72 -23.46
CA GLY A 10 -5.35 9.48 -23.39
C GLY A 10 -4.72 9.29 -22.02
N ALA A 11 -3.68 8.50 -21.95
CA ALA A 11 -2.82 8.41 -20.79
C ALA A 11 -2.07 9.74 -20.61
N LEU A 12 -2.42 10.52 -19.61
CA LEU A 12 -1.62 11.63 -19.12
C LEU A 12 -0.87 11.15 -17.88
N ALA A 13 0.35 10.69 -18.09
CA ALA A 13 1.25 10.37 -17.00
C ALA A 13 1.62 11.66 -16.25
N ILE A 14 1.01 11.90 -15.11
CA ILE A 14 1.35 13.00 -14.21
C ILE A 14 2.03 12.40 -12.99
N ALA A 15 3.31 12.70 -12.84
CA ALA A 15 4.13 12.27 -11.73
C ALA A 15 3.62 12.86 -10.40
N LEU A 16 3.32 11.99 -9.45
CA LEU A 16 3.03 12.35 -8.06
C LEU A 16 4.33 12.77 -7.35
N ALA A 17 4.49 14.04 -7.08
CA ALA A 17 5.52 14.51 -6.17
C ALA A 17 5.01 14.44 -4.74
N VAL A 18 5.29 13.36 -4.04
CA VAL A 18 5.21 13.34 -2.57
C VAL A 18 6.48 14.01 -2.06
N SER A 19 6.39 15.30 -1.71
CA SER A 19 7.52 16.03 -1.15
C SER A 19 7.76 15.60 0.30
N CYS A 20 8.79 14.79 0.53
CA CYS A 20 9.40 14.65 1.85
C CYS A 20 10.14 15.96 2.16
N GLY A 21 9.46 16.89 2.81
CA GLY A 21 10.07 18.11 3.30
C GLY A 21 10.95 17.86 4.51
N SER A 22 12.27 17.82 4.32
CA SER A 22 13.23 17.96 5.42
C SER A 22 13.28 19.42 5.87
N SER A 23 12.76 19.72 7.05
CA SER A 23 12.89 21.02 7.69
C SER A 23 14.34 21.22 8.17
N SER A 24 15.14 21.95 7.41
CA SER A 24 16.40 22.51 7.90
C SER A 24 16.09 23.79 8.67
N SER A 25 16.34 23.79 9.97
CA SER A 25 16.36 24.99 10.81
C SER A 25 17.53 25.89 10.43
N GLY A 26 17.25 26.92 9.66
CA GLY A 26 18.18 28.02 9.43
C GLY A 26 17.88 29.15 10.38
N SER A 27 18.75 29.38 11.36
CA SER A 27 18.76 30.58 12.19
C SER A 27 19.26 31.77 11.37
N SER A 28 18.43 32.78 11.19
CA SER A 28 18.89 34.12 10.80
C SER A 28 18.48 35.11 11.86
N THR A 29 19.50 35.63 12.56
CA THR A 29 19.46 36.79 13.40
C THR A 29 19.22 38.04 12.58
N THR A 30 18.20 38.82 12.91
CA THR A 30 18.17 40.28 12.68
C THR A 30 17.47 40.95 13.83
N SER A 31 18.21 41.85 14.42
CA SER A 31 17.89 42.79 15.48
C SER A 31 16.87 43.84 15.03
N GLY A 32 15.97 44.24 15.93
CA GLY A 32 15.13 45.42 15.75
C GLY A 32 14.27 45.68 16.98
N ALA A 33 14.61 46.79 17.68
CA ALA A 33 14.09 47.24 18.93
C ALA A 33 12.64 47.76 18.89
N GLY A 34 11.98 47.79 20.07
CA GLY A 34 10.81 48.65 20.28
C GLY A 34 9.86 48.22 21.38
N SER A 35 10.17 48.56 22.61
CA SER A 35 9.40 49.20 23.70
C SER A 35 7.91 48.92 23.88
N GLY A 36 7.55 48.58 25.14
CA GLY A 36 6.36 49.15 25.76
C GLY A 36 5.56 48.24 26.67
N SER A 37 5.84 48.32 28.00
CA SER A 37 4.96 48.43 29.17
C SER A 37 3.62 47.68 29.19
N GLY A 38 3.24 46.95 30.19
CA GLY A 38 3.13 47.22 31.59
C GLY A 38 2.12 46.23 32.23
N GLY A 39 2.37 45.92 33.48
CA GLY A 39 1.43 45.73 34.58
C GLY A 39 0.65 44.44 34.61
N GLY A 40 0.71 43.65 35.62
CA GLY A 40 0.62 43.75 36.99
C GLY A 40 -0.20 42.65 37.61
N GLY A 41 0.33 42.02 38.64
CA GLY A 41 -0.37 41.63 39.85
C GLY A 41 -1.25 40.39 39.77
N GLY A 42 -1.16 39.41 40.61
CA GLY A 42 -0.94 39.21 41.97
C GLY A 42 -1.48 37.83 42.37
N VAL A 43 -0.69 37.13 43.07
CA VAL A 43 -0.71 36.61 44.46
C VAL A 43 -1.92 35.78 44.91
N GLY A 44 -1.57 34.63 45.57
CA GLY A 44 -2.32 33.93 46.62
C GLY A 44 -2.83 32.59 46.18
N GLY A 45 -2.53 31.45 46.80
CA GLY A 45 -2.23 31.13 48.15
C GLY A 45 -2.87 29.79 48.49
N SER A 46 -2.07 28.83 48.75
CA SER A 46 -1.87 27.93 49.87
C SER A 46 -3.06 27.10 50.42
N SER A 47 -2.63 25.92 50.84
CA SER A 47 -3.07 25.00 51.91
C SER A 47 -4.13 23.98 51.49
N GLY A 48 -4.00 22.68 51.69
CA GLY A 48 -3.39 21.91 52.75
C GLY A 48 -4.43 20.95 53.27
N GLY A 49 -4.11 19.70 53.51
CA GLY A 49 -5.01 18.79 54.19
C GLY A 49 -4.70 17.32 54.00
N SER A 50 -3.92 16.85 54.87
CA SER A 50 -3.55 15.46 55.22
C SER A 50 -4.69 14.61 55.81
N GLY A 51 -4.50 13.29 55.78
CA GLY A 51 -5.12 12.28 56.65
C GLY A 51 -5.56 11.05 55.89
N GLY A 52 -4.87 9.96 56.06
CA GLY A 52 -4.89 9.00 57.11
C GLY A 52 -5.56 7.75 56.63
N GLY A 53 -4.92 6.65 56.37
CA GLY A 53 -4.50 5.56 57.19
C GLY A 53 -5.55 4.47 57.35
N SER A 54 -5.30 3.27 56.89
CA SER A 54 -5.15 2.04 57.69
C SER A 54 -5.36 0.76 56.86
N SER A 55 -4.35 -0.04 56.86
CA SER A 55 -4.18 -1.50 57.03
C SER A 55 -5.41 -2.39 57.02
N GLY A 56 -5.32 -3.51 56.28
CA GLY A 56 -6.18 -4.67 56.47
C GLY A 56 -5.93 -5.82 55.52
N ALA A 57 -5.05 -6.75 55.96
CA ALA A 57 -5.11 -8.20 55.86
C ALA A 57 -5.22 -8.91 54.48
N SER A 58 -4.17 -9.70 54.30
CA SER A 58 -4.02 -10.87 53.45
C SER A 58 -5.17 -11.90 53.58
N SER A 59 -5.62 -12.43 52.44
CA SER A 59 -6.12 -13.80 52.38
C SER A 59 -5.69 -14.46 51.09
N SER A 60 -4.84 -15.46 51.20
CA SER A 60 -4.48 -16.44 50.19
C SER A 60 -5.72 -17.23 49.76
N GLY A 61 -6.04 -17.16 48.47
CA GLY A 61 -7.05 -18.00 47.85
C GLY A 61 -6.46 -18.65 46.61
N SER A 62 -6.07 -19.90 46.73
CA SER A 62 -5.79 -20.83 45.64
C SER A 62 -7.09 -21.03 44.85
N GLY A 63 -7.10 -20.66 43.58
CA GLY A 63 -8.24 -20.83 42.70
C GLY A 63 -7.78 -21.17 41.29
N SER A 64 -7.79 -22.43 41.02
CA SER A 64 -8.09 -23.18 39.80
C SER A 64 -7.98 -22.41 38.48
N GLY A 65 -7.10 -22.88 37.60
CA GLY A 65 -7.04 -22.57 36.22
C GLY A 65 -8.41 -22.72 35.54
N SER A 66 -8.92 -21.62 35.04
CA SER A 66 -9.96 -21.62 34.01
C SER A 66 -9.23 -21.60 32.68
N SER A 67 -9.13 -22.76 32.06
CA SER A 67 -8.96 -22.88 30.64
C SER A 67 -10.13 -22.14 29.99
N SER A 68 -9.88 -20.94 29.42
CA SER A 68 -10.80 -20.32 28.53
C SER A 68 -10.97 -21.23 27.31
N GLY A 69 -12.08 -21.95 27.28
CA GLY A 69 -12.49 -22.76 26.16
C GLY A 69 -12.55 -21.85 24.93
N ALA A 70 -11.73 -22.20 23.94
CA ALA A 70 -11.89 -21.72 22.60
C ALA A 70 -13.32 -22.03 22.19
N ALA A 71 -14.09 -21.01 21.85
CA ALA A 71 -15.37 -21.15 21.18
C ALA A 71 -15.09 -21.87 19.84
N THR A 72 -15.54 -23.10 19.74
CA THR A 72 -15.59 -23.84 18.48
C THR A 72 -16.72 -23.26 17.63
N GLY A 73 -16.50 -22.08 17.07
CA GLY A 73 -17.18 -21.62 15.86
C GLY A 73 -16.58 -22.39 14.69
N ASP A 74 -17.36 -22.68 13.68
CA ASP A 74 -17.03 -23.41 12.46
C ASP A 74 -15.54 -23.36 12.12
N GLY A 75 -14.92 -24.54 11.96
CA GLY A 75 -13.47 -24.69 11.87
C GLY A 75 -12.81 -24.09 10.62
N GLY A 76 -13.11 -22.83 10.30
CA GLY A 76 -12.43 -22.02 9.30
C GLY A 76 -11.02 -21.68 9.81
N THR A 77 -10.03 -21.99 9.00
CA THR A 77 -8.63 -21.61 9.24
C THR A 77 -8.55 -20.09 9.36
N CYS A 78 -8.00 -19.57 10.46
CA CYS A 78 -7.75 -18.13 10.62
C CYS A 78 -6.63 -17.72 9.66
N LEU A 79 -6.98 -17.34 8.42
CA LEU A 79 -6.00 -16.86 7.45
C LEU A 79 -5.40 -15.54 7.95
N GLY A 80 -4.07 -15.43 7.90
CA GLY A 80 -3.35 -14.21 8.26
C GLY A 80 -2.86 -14.15 9.71
N ALA A 81 -3.26 -15.05 10.61
CA ALA A 81 -2.76 -15.03 11.98
C ALA A 81 -1.23 -15.17 12.05
N SER A 82 -0.65 -16.04 11.23
CA SER A 82 0.79 -16.20 11.13
C SER A 82 1.49 -14.96 10.55
N LEU A 83 0.87 -14.27 9.61
CA LEU A 83 1.40 -13.04 9.04
C LEU A 83 1.41 -11.93 10.10
N LEU A 84 0.29 -11.68 10.78
CA LEU A 84 0.24 -10.70 11.87
C LEU A 84 1.25 -11.01 12.97
N ALA A 85 1.36 -12.29 13.38
CA ALA A 85 2.36 -12.71 14.36
C ALA A 85 3.80 -12.45 13.90
N ALA A 86 4.13 -12.70 12.62
CA ALA A 86 5.44 -12.39 12.05
C ALA A 86 5.74 -10.88 12.04
N LEU A 87 4.70 -10.05 11.97
CA LEU A 87 4.79 -8.58 12.05
C LEU A 87 4.71 -8.06 13.50
N GLY A 88 4.56 -8.93 14.49
CA GLY A 88 4.40 -8.56 15.90
C GLY A 88 3.07 -7.84 16.19
N LYS A 89 2.02 -8.16 15.44
CA LYS A 89 0.68 -7.58 15.57
C LYS A 89 -0.37 -8.62 15.89
N ASP A 90 -1.46 -8.19 16.53
CA ASP A 90 -2.58 -9.03 16.97
C ASP A 90 -3.95 -8.48 16.50
N HIS A 91 -3.93 -7.42 15.70
CA HIS A 91 -5.10 -6.71 15.16
C HIS A 91 -4.91 -6.40 13.68
N LEU A 92 -5.99 -6.00 12.99
CA LEU A 92 -5.93 -5.57 11.60
C LEU A 92 -5.05 -4.32 11.47
N LEU A 93 -4.15 -4.36 10.50
CA LEU A 93 -3.20 -3.28 10.25
C LEU A 93 -3.89 -2.06 9.67
N VAL A 94 -3.55 -0.88 10.18
CA VAL A 94 -3.97 0.40 9.61
C VAL A 94 -2.74 1.25 9.34
N GLY A 95 -2.67 1.80 8.13
CA GLY A 95 -1.60 2.71 7.73
C GLY A 95 -1.83 3.30 6.36
N GLY A 96 -0.79 3.82 5.72
CA GLY A 96 -0.95 4.41 4.40
C GLY A 96 0.28 5.12 3.87
N SER A 97 0.13 5.79 2.72
CA SER A 97 1.13 6.72 2.19
C SER A 97 0.88 8.10 2.77
N MET A 98 1.80 8.59 3.60
CA MET A 98 1.65 9.86 4.31
C MET A 98 3.00 10.49 4.62
N GLN A 99 2.98 11.80 4.89
CA GLN A 99 4.17 12.49 5.37
C GLN A 99 4.53 12.06 6.81
N ALA A 100 5.82 12.12 7.15
CA ALA A 100 6.29 11.75 8.48
C ALA A 100 5.60 12.51 9.63
N ALA A 101 5.20 13.76 9.39
CA ALA A 101 4.45 14.53 10.39
C ALA A 101 3.05 13.92 10.65
N THR A 102 2.36 13.50 9.62
CA THR A 102 1.04 12.85 9.69
C THR A 102 1.15 11.46 10.30
N ALA A 103 2.20 10.70 9.93
CA ALA A 103 2.47 9.36 10.45
C ALA A 103 2.63 9.31 11.98
N ARG A 104 3.02 10.42 12.60
CA ARG A 104 3.17 10.57 14.07
C ARG A 104 1.89 10.99 14.79
N LEU A 105 0.83 11.29 14.06
CA LEU A 105 -0.42 11.75 14.67
C LEU A 105 -1.29 10.61 15.21
N ALA A 106 -1.08 9.37 14.76
CA ALA A 106 -1.73 8.18 15.30
C ALA A 106 -0.74 7.02 15.31
N PRO A 107 -0.98 5.95 16.12
CA PRO A 107 -0.06 4.81 16.20
C PRO A 107 -0.25 3.85 15.02
N PHE A 108 -0.07 4.34 13.80
CA PHE A 108 -0.19 3.56 12.58
C PHE A 108 0.74 2.35 12.57
N ASP A 109 0.29 1.24 11.96
CA ASP A 109 1.05 0.00 11.88
C ASP A 109 2.04 -0.02 10.73
N LEU A 110 1.68 0.60 9.60
CA LEU A 110 2.48 0.55 8.38
C LEU A 110 2.48 1.88 7.63
N GLN A 111 3.53 2.07 6.84
CA GLN A 111 3.56 3.06 5.78
C GLN A 111 3.93 2.38 4.47
N TYR A 112 3.40 2.86 3.34
CA TYR A 112 3.84 2.40 2.04
C TYR A 112 4.40 3.53 1.19
N MET A 113 5.32 3.16 0.32
CA MET A 113 5.85 4.01 -0.73
C MET A 113 5.90 3.28 -2.06
N TYR A 114 5.84 4.04 -3.14
CA TYR A 114 6.10 3.51 -4.47
C TYR A 114 7.59 3.51 -4.78
N LEU A 115 8.01 2.48 -5.50
CA LEU A 115 9.27 2.45 -6.22
C LEU A 115 8.93 2.28 -7.70
N SER A 116 9.12 3.35 -8.49
CA SER A 116 8.54 3.46 -9.82
C SER A 116 9.37 4.39 -10.70
N GLY A 117 9.57 4.01 -11.95
CA GLY A 117 10.34 4.76 -12.95
C GLY A 117 11.85 4.74 -12.75
N GLY A 118 12.59 5.10 -13.78
CA GLY A 118 14.03 5.33 -13.71
C GLY A 118 14.92 4.09 -13.64
N LEU A 119 14.57 3.01 -14.34
CA LEU A 119 15.47 1.86 -14.47
C LEU A 119 16.81 2.27 -15.08
N PRO A 120 17.94 1.81 -14.53
CA PRO A 120 19.28 2.10 -15.08
C PRO A 120 19.45 1.47 -16.47
N ASP A 121 19.60 2.29 -17.48
CA ASP A 121 19.82 1.83 -18.87
C ASP A 121 21.04 2.45 -19.55
N GLY A 122 21.79 3.27 -18.81
CA GLY A 122 22.92 4.02 -19.34
C GLY A 122 22.53 5.16 -20.27
N SER A 123 21.22 5.39 -20.44
CA SER A 123 20.65 6.49 -21.23
C SER A 123 19.58 7.23 -20.42
N GLY A 124 19.00 8.28 -20.98
CA GLY A 124 17.95 9.03 -20.34
C GLY A 124 18.38 9.86 -19.12
N PRO A 125 17.42 10.48 -18.43
CA PRO A 125 17.69 11.43 -17.35
C PRO A 125 18.44 10.83 -16.17
N CYS A 126 18.15 9.58 -15.79
CA CYS A 126 18.79 8.93 -14.64
C CYS A 126 20.25 8.57 -14.88
N ALA A 127 20.68 8.36 -16.13
CA ALA A 127 22.08 8.09 -16.45
C ALA A 127 23.04 9.24 -16.05
N SER A 128 22.53 10.47 -16.02
CA SER A 128 23.30 11.65 -15.59
C SER A 128 23.28 11.90 -14.08
N CYS A 129 22.58 11.07 -13.30
CA CYS A 129 22.41 11.25 -11.86
C CYS A 129 23.59 10.75 -11.01
N ALA A 130 24.70 10.33 -11.59
CA ALA A 130 25.89 9.86 -10.87
C ALA A 130 26.45 10.89 -9.87
N SER A 131 26.15 12.18 -10.01
CA SER A 131 26.55 13.26 -9.12
C SER A 131 25.46 13.77 -8.18
N GLY A 132 24.29 13.16 -8.17
CA GLY A 132 23.15 13.53 -7.34
C GLY A 132 21.88 13.78 -8.16
N CYS A 133 20.70 13.72 -7.51
CA CYS A 133 19.41 14.02 -8.13
C CYS A 133 18.68 15.16 -7.44
N THR A 134 17.80 15.85 -8.18
CA THR A 134 16.79 16.72 -7.60
C THR A 134 15.56 15.91 -7.20
N THR A 135 15.07 16.14 -5.99
CA THR A 135 13.74 15.74 -5.57
C THR A 135 12.69 16.67 -6.21
N GLY A 136 11.57 16.14 -6.61
CA GLY A 136 10.44 16.95 -7.04
C GLY A 136 10.11 16.83 -8.52
N GLY A 137 9.48 15.74 -8.91
CA GLY A 137 8.75 15.58 -10.17
C GLY A 137 9.58 15.70 -11.45
N GLY A 138 10.89 15.90 -11.31
CA GLY A 138 11.81 16.00 -12.43
C GLY A 138 12.83 14.87 -12.39
N THR A 139 13.11 14.34 -13.54
CA THR A 139 14.18 13.37 -13.76
C THR A 139 15.55 14.05 -13.86
N THR A 140 15.65 15.34 -13.52
CA THR A 140 16.91 16.08 -13.52
C THR A 140 17.67 15.83 -12.24
N CYS A 141 18.90 15.38 -12.38
CA CYS A 141 19.82 15.16 -11.26
C CYS A 141 20.54 16.45 -10.91
N ALA A 142 20.68 16.74 -9.63
CA ALA A 142 21.46 17.85 -9.13
C ALA A 142 22.64 17.35 -8.29
N SER A 143 23.71 18.12 -8.29
CA SER A 143 24.93 17.84 -7.51
C SER A 143 24.80 18.12 -6.02
N SER A 144 23.66 18.65 -5.56
CA SER A 144 23.46 19.06 -4.17
C SER A 144 22.13 18.57 -3.64
N GLY A 145 22.13 18.00 -2.46
CA GLY A 145 20.96 17.50 -1.78
C GLY A 145 21.17 16.11 -1.21
N PRO A 146 20.16 15.53 -0.57
CA PRO A 146 20.24 14.20 0.00
C PRO A 146 20.26 13.08 -1.08
N GLY A 147 20.84 13.35 -2.22
CA GLY A 147 21.01 12.39 -3.31
C GLY A 147 19.76 12.17 -4.14
N CYS A 148 19.78 11.10 -4.90
CA CYS A 148 18.64 10.63 -5.70
C CYS A 148 17.66 9.82 -4.84
N ALA A 149 17.40 10.24 -3.64
CA ALA A 149 16.45 9.60 -2.72
C ALA A 149 14.99 9.72 -3.21
N TRP A 150 14.82 9.82 -4.50
CA TRP A 150 13.52 9.93 -5.12
C TRP A 150 13.18 8.66 -5.91
N TRP A 151 11.93 8.26 -5.85
CA TRP A 151 11.45 7.02 -6.44
C TRP A 151 11.70 6.86 -7.96
N GLY A 152 11.97 7.96 -8.70
CA GLY A 152 12.24 7.92 -10.14
C GLY A 152 13.68 7.57 -10.54
N CYS A 153 14.68 7.89 -9.69
CA CYS A 153 16.10 7.64 -9.99
C CYS A 153 16.83 7.06 -8.76
N TRP A 154 16.15 6.33 -7.96
CA TRP A 154 16.57 5.91 -6.64
C TRP A 154 17.87 5.09 -6.59
N GLN A 155 18.23 4.36 -7.66
CA GLN A 155 19.49 3.62 -7.74
C GLN A 155 20.72 4.52 -7.92
N TYR A 156 20.52 5.75 -8.35
CA TYR A 156 21.59 6.73 -8.54
C TYR A 156 21.82 7.63 -7.34
N ASP A 157 21.09 7.39 -6.25
CA ASP A 157 21.31 8.06 -5.00
C ASP A 157 22.77 7.95 -4.56
N GLN A 158 23.36 9.06 -4.11
CA GLN A 158 24.76 9.13 -3.73
C GLN A 158 25.05 9.00 -2.23
N ASN A 159 24.04 8.65 -1.39
CA ASN A 159 24.13 8.64 0.07
C ASN A 159 24.16 7.27 0.79
N PRO A 160 24.72 6.20 0.39
CA PRO A 160 25.13 5.66 -0.90
C PRO A 160 23.93 5.25 -1.79
N PRO A 161 24.15 4.74 -3.01
CA PRO A 161 23.05 4.31 -3.90
C PRO A 161 22.03 3.42 -3.19
N GLY A 162 20.74 3.67 -3.43
CA GLY A 162 19.63 2.95 -2.77
C GLY A 162 19.16 3.54 -1.43
N ASP A 163 19.64 4.72 -1.05
CA ASP A 163 19.26 5.38 0.21
C ASP A 163 17.76 5.63 0.32
N TYR A 164 17.06 5.83 -0.78
CA TYR A 164 15.60 6.00 -0.79
C TYR A 164 14.87 4.86 -0.07
N VAL A 165 15.22 3.60 -0.36
CA VAL A 165 14.63 2.42 0.28
C VAL A 165 15.10 2.29 1.73
N ARG A 166 16.41 2.46 1.99
CA ARG A 166 16.97 2.33 3.35
C ARG A 166 16.45 3.41 4.28
N SER A 167 16.41 4.66 3.84
CA SER A 167 15.92 5.80 4.62
C SER A 167 14.44 5.66 4.95
N PHE A 168 13.64 5.13 4.01
CA PHE A 168 12.24 4.84 4.28
C PHE A 168 12.07 3.78 5.37
N GLY A 169 12.79 2.65 5.25
CA GLY A 169 12.78 1.61 6.28
C GLY A 169 13.25 2.13 7.64
N ALA A 170 14.32 2.93 7.67
CA ALA A 170 14.82 3.55 8.90
C ALA A 170 13.82 4.53 9.51
N THR A 171 13.11 5.31 8.69
CA THR A 171 12.05 6.22 9.15
C THR A 171 10.92 5.44 9.81
N CYS A 172 10.40 4.40 9.16
CA CYS A 172 9.35 3.56 9.72
C CYS A 172 9.78 2.91 11.05
N ALA A 173 11.00 2.37 11.10
CA ALA A 173 11.53 1.75 12.31
C ALA A 173 11.77 2.76 13.45
N GLY A 174 11.99 4.03 13.13
CA GLY A 174 12.20 5.13 14.09
C GLY A 174 10.92 5.73 14.64
N GLU A 175 9.75 5.39 14.10
CA GLU A 175 8.48 5.88 14.63
C GLU A 175 8.11 5.19 15.96
N SER A 176 7.17 5.77 16.70
CA SER A 176 6.75 5.25 18.00
C SER A 176 5.22 5.21 18.08
N PRO A 177 4.60 4.02 17.97
CA PRO A 177 5.22 2.69 17.79
C PRO A 177 5.94 2.56 16.42
N ALA A 178 6.90 1.64 16.32
CA ALA A 178 7.57 1.35 15.07
C ALA A 178 6.55 0.88 14.02
N GLN A 179 6.71 1.39 12.80
CA GLN A 179 5.84 1.09 11.69
C GLN A 179 6.52 0.12 10.71
N ILE A 180 5.72 -0.65 9.99
CA ILE A 180 6.17 -1.63 9.02
C ILE A 180 6.32 -0.90 7.67
N PRO A 181 7.50 -0.87 7.04
CA PRO A 181 7.65 -0.34 5.70
C PRO A 181 7.05 -1.31 4.67
N MET A 182 6.26 -0.78 3.74
CA MET A 182 5.78 -1.51 2.57
C MET A 182 6.29 -0.83 1.30
N VAL A 183 6.96 -1.57 0.45
CA VAL A 183 7.43 -1.10 -0.85
C VAL A 183 6.51 -1.64 -1.93
N THR A 184 5.83 -0.75 -2.64
CA THR A 184 5.09 -1.07 -3.85
C THR A 184 6.05 -0.92 -5.04
N TYR A 185 6.49 -2.04 -5.59
CA TYR A 185 7.36 -2.08 -6.76
C TYR A 185 6.50 -2.00 -8.02
N TYR A 186 6.50 -0.83 -8.67
CA TYR A 186 5.66 -0.49 -9.82
C TYR A 186 6.53 0.07 -10.94
N GLN A 187 7.32 -0.77 -11.55
CA GLN A 187 8.37 -0.36 -12.50
C GLN A 187 8.09 -0.73 -13.94
N LEU A 188 7.27 -1.77 -14.18
CA LEU A 188 7.11 -2.29 -15.52
C LEU A 188 6.48 -1.27 -16.46
N LEU A 189 5.29 -0.76 -16.13
CA LEU A 189 4.66 0.31 -16.89
C LEU A 189 5.52 1.58 -16.91
N GLN A 190 5.92 2.02 -15.72
CA GLN A 190 6.54 3.34 -15.52
C GLN A 190 7.89 3.49 -16.20
N SER A 191 8.61 2.38 -16.45
CA SER A 191 9.97 2.40 -17.02
C SER A 191 10.08 1.85 -18.43
N SER A 192 9.08 1.13 -18.92
CA SER A 192 9.14 0.49 -20.24
C SER A 192 8.90 1.45 -21.40
N GLY A 193 8.15 2.52 -21.17
CA GLY A 193 7.72 3.47 -22.22
C GLY A 193 6.61 2.94 -23.13
N VAL A 194 6.01 1.78 -22.81
CA VAL A 194 4.84 1.26 -23.51
C VAL A 194 3.55 1.89 -22.96
N ALA A 195 2.46 1.74 -23.68
CA ALA A 195 1.14 2.12 -23.17
C ALA A 195 0.66 1.11 -22.11
N GLU A 196 -0.12 1.60 -21.18
CA GLU A 196 -0.77 0.78 -20.15
C GLU A 196 -1.66 -0.31 -20.75
N GLY A 197 -1.73 -1.47 -20.09
CA GLY A 197 -2.57 -2.59 -20.47
C GLY A 197 -1.85 -3.67 -21.29
N ALA A 198 -2.47 -4.19 -22.34
CA ALA A 198 -1.91 -5.25 -23.16
C ALA A 198 -0.47 -5.03 -23.66
N PRO A 199 0.00 -3.80 -23.99
CA PRO A 199 1.39 -3.54 -24.34
C PRO A 199 2.40 -3.88 -23.25
N GLU A 200 2.03 -3.76 -21.98
CA GLU A 200 2.90 -4.19 -20.86
C GLU A 200 3.20 -5.69 -20.95
N VAL A 201 2.18 -6.48 -21.25
CA VAL A 201 2.27 -7.95 -21.37
C VAL A 201 3.01 -8.34 -22.65
N THR A 202 2.61 -7.78 -23.80
CA THR A 202 3.06 -8.23 -25.11
C THR A 202 4.37 -7.61 -25.60
N GLN A 203 4.78 -6.47 -25.04
CA GLN A 203 5.97 -5.73 -25.44
C GLN A 203 6.97 -5.62 -24.30
N ALA A 204 6.60 -5.02 -23.15
CA ALA A 204 7.55 -4.82 -22.06
C ALA A 204 8.01 -6.14 -21.43
N ALA A 205 7.09 -7.00 -21.01
CA ALA A 205 7.43 -8.28 -20.38
C ALA A 205 8.18 -9.25 -21.33
N THR A 206 8.09 -9.07 -22.64
CA THR A 206 8.78 -9.91 -23.65
C THR A 206 10.12 -9.35 -24.11
N ASP A 207 10.45 -8.11 -23.78
CA ASP A 207 11.76 -7.50 -24.10
C ASP A 207 12.82 -7.96 -23.08
N ALA A 208 13.67 -8.90 -23.48
CA ALA A 208 14.72 -9.44 -22.62
C ALA A 208 15.72 -8.37 -22.14
N THR A 209 15.97 -7.32 -22.93
CA THR A 209 16.88 -6.23 -22.53
C THR A 209 16.25 -5.38 -21.44
N PHE A 210 14.99 -5.02 -21.59
CA PHE A 210 14.24 -4.30 -20.57
C PHE A 210 14.09 -5.15 -19.30
N MET A 211 13.63 -6.41 -19.44
CA MET A 211 13.41 -7.30 -18.29
C MET A 211 14.71 -7.61 -17.53
N GLY A 212 15.86 -7.65 -18.22
CA GLY A 212 17.16 -7.80 -17.54
C GLY A 212 17.46 -6.62 -16.59
N ARG A 213 17.16 -5.39 -17.00
CA ARG A 213 17.29 -4.20 -16.14
C ARG A 213 16.24 -4.19 -15.03
N TYR A 214 15.01 -4.56 -15.34
CA TYR A 214 13.90 -4.64 -14.42
C TYR A 214 14.19 -5.63 -13.27
N LEU A 215 14.62 -6.85 -13.59
CA LEU A 215 14.96 -7.85 -12.57
C LEU A 215 16.22 -7.46 -11.77
N ALA A 216 17.19 -6.80 -12.41
CA ALA A 216 18.36 -6.26 -11.72
C ALA A 216 17.99 -5.13 -10.73
N ASP A 217 17.06 -4.27 -11.09
CA ASP A 217 16.49 -3.22 -10.22
C ASP A 217 15.74 -3.83 -9.04
N PHE A 218 14.90 -4.82 -9.29
CA PHE A 218 14.18 -5.53 -8.25
C PHE A 218 15.14 -6.22 -7.26
N ARG A 219 16.17 -6.90 -7.77
CA ARG A 219 17.25 -7.47 -6.94
C ARG A 219 17.93 -6.41 -6.08
N PHE A 220 18.25 -5.26 -6.67
CA PHE A 220 18.91 -4.17 -5.95
C PHE A 220 18.01 -3.64 -4.83
N MET A 221 16.72 -3.45 -5.06
CA MET A 221 15.74 -3.08 -4.04
C MET A 221 15.74 -4.08 -2.88
N LEU A 222 15.64 -5.38 -3.17
CA LEU A 222 15.65 -6.42 -2.15
C LEU A 222 16.95 -6.43 -1.32
N GLN A 223 18.10 -6.18 -1.96
CA GLN A 223 19.38 -6.05 -1.27
C GLN A 223 19.42 -4.83 -0.34
N GLN A 224 18.70 -3.74 -0.67
CA GLN A 224 18.59 -2.58 0.22
C GLN A 224 17.67 -2.86 1.42
N LEU A 225 16.65 -3.69 1.27
CA LEU A 225 15.84 -4.19 2.38
C LEU A 225 16.63 -5.16 3.27
N GLY A 226 17.45 -6.05 2.67
CA GLY A 226 18.30 -6.98 3.38
C GLY A 226 17.54 -7.85 4.37
N THR A 227 17.86 -7.75 5.67
CA THR A 227 17.18 -8.50 6.74
C THR A 227 16.09 -7.71 7.47
N ALA A 228 15.68 -6.55 6.96
CA ALA A 228 14.58 -5.80 7.56
C ALA A 228 13.25 -6.53 7.37
N VAL A 229 12.37 -6.44 8.37
CA VAL A 229 10.97 -6.83 8.21
C VAL A 229 10.29 -5.75 7.37
N ALA A 230 9.74 -6.14 6.24
CA ALA A 230 9.07 -5.24 5.30
C ALA A 230 7.98 -6.00 4.54
N LEU A 231 7.04 -5.27 3.95
CA LEU A 231 6.09 -5.81 2.97
C LEU A 231 6.58 -5.44 1.57
N VAL A 232 6.57 -6.40 0.66
CA VAL A 232 6.91 -6.21 -0.76
C VAL A 232 5.69 -6.51 -1.59
N HIS A 233 5.15 -5.49 -2.22
CA HIS A 233 4.03 -5.55 -3.14
C HIS A 233 4.55 -5.44 -4.57
N ILE A 234 4.28 -6.44 -5.39
CA ILE A 234 4.85 -6.57 -6.73
C ILE A 234 3.80 -6.19 -7.78
N GLU A 235 4.09 -5.15 -8.56
CA GLU A 235 3.40 -4.72 -9.77
C GLU A 235 1.87 -4.66 -9.60
N PRO A 236 1.32 -3.59 -9.04
CA PRO A 236 -0.10 -3.31 -9.17
C PRO A 236 -0.47 -3.25 -10.66
N ASP A 237 -1.72 -3.54 -11.00
CA ASP A 237 -2.30 -3.51 -12.35
C ASP A 237 -1.77 -4.58 -13.33
N PHE A 238 -0.45 -4.79 -13.43
CA PHE A 238 0.16 -5.69 -14.42
C PHE A 238 -0.46 -7.09 -14.43
N TRP A 239 -0.66 -7.70 -13.26
CA TRP A 239 -1.25 -9.05 -13.18
C TRP A 239 -2.69 -9.08 -13.68
N GLY A 240 -3.45 -8.00 -13.44
CA GLY A 240 -4.79 -7.82 -13.96
C GLY A 240 -4.81 -7.71 -15.48
N TYR A 241 -3.91 -6.92 -16.06
CA TYR A 241 -3.77 -6.82 -17.53
C TYR A 241 -3.28 -8.11 -18.15
N ALA A 242 -2.39 -8.84 -17.48
CA ALA A 242 -1.94 -10.14 -17.95
C ALA A 242 -3.07 -11.18 -17.96
N GLU A 243 -3.93 -11.22 -16.92
CA GLU A 243 -5.10 -12.08 -16.88
C GLU A 243 -6.15 -11.70 -17.95
N GLN A 244 -6.35 -10.41 -18.21
CA GLN A 244 -7.22 -9.93 -19.29
C GLN A 244 -6.71 -10.35 -20.68
N HIS A 245 -5.38 -10.35 -20.86
CA HIS A 245 -4.76 -10.74 -22.13
C HIS A 245 -4.86 -12.24 -22.35
N GLY A 246 -4.56 -13.03 -21.31
CA GLY A 246 -4.64 -14.49 -21.38
C GLY A 246 -4.85 -15.13 -20.01
N SER A 247 -5.89 -15.94 -19.88
CA SER A 247 -6.27 -16.57 -18.60
C SER A 247 -5.30 -17.68 -18.14
N ASP A 248 -4.32 -18.08 -18.96
CA ASP A 248 -3.29 -19.06 -18.62
C ASP A 248 -1.89 -18.40 -18.62
N PRO A 249 -1.39 -17.93 -17.46
CA PRO A 249 -0.09 -17.27 -17.39
C PRO A 249 1.08 -18.20 -17.71
N THR A 250 0.87 -19.51 -17.78
CA THR A 250 1.91 -20.49 -18.18
C THR A 250 2.12 -20.53 -19.68
N ALA A 251 1.15 -20.06 -20.45
CA ALA A 251 1.21 -19.96 -21.90
C ALA A 251 1.61 -18.55 -22.40
N GLU A 252 1.40 -17.51 -21.55
CA GLU A 252 1.72 -16.13 -21.91
C GLU A 252 3.24 -15.88 -21.82
N PRO A 253 3.91 -15.44 -22.91
CA PRO A 253 5.35 -15.27 -22.93
C PRO A 253 5.83 -14.08 -22.09
N ALA A 254 6.98 -14.26 -21.43
CA ALA A 254 7.75 -13.19 -20.80
C ALA A 254 9.24 -13.57 -20.79
N ALA A 255 10.12 -12.61 -20.94
CA ALA A 255 11.56 -12.85 -20.95
C ALA A 255 12.11 -12.91 -19.51
N ILE A 256 12.11 -14.06 -18.87
CA ILE A 256 12.48 -14.23 -17.46
C ILE A 256 13.81 -14.96 -17.32
N ALA A 257 13.88 -16.24 -17.64
CA ALA A 257 15.13 -17.01 -17.63
C ALA A 257 16.16 -16.44 -18.63
N THR A 258 15.66 -16.01 -19.80
CA THR A 258 16.49 -15.37 -20.83
C THR A 258 17.05 -14.02 -20.37
N ALA A 259 16.29 -13.23 -19.62
CA ALA A 259 16.69 -11.90 -19.14
C ALA A 259 17.61 -11.98 -17.91
N ASP A 260 17.35 -12.90 -16.99
CA ASP A 260 18.14 -13.10 -15.78
C ASP A 260 18.39 -14.59 -15.51
N PRO A 261 19.38 -15.21 -16.19
CA PRO A 261 19.71 -16.62 -15.99
C PRO A 261 20.30 -16.91 -14.60
N THR A 262 20.73 -15.89 -13.86
CA THR A 262 21.35 -16.06 -12.54
C THR A 262 20.32 -16.33 -11.45
N ASP A 263 19.23 -15.60 -11.43
CA ASP A 263 18.17 -15.74 -10.42
C ASP A 263 16.97 -16.50 -10.96
N CYS A 264 16.66 -16.33 -12.24
CA CYS A 264 15.45 -16.86 -12.86
C CYS A 264 15.71 -18.03 -13.81
N GLY A 265 16.94 -18.51 -13.96
CA GLY A 265 17.35 -19.50 -14.99
C GLY A 265 16.62 -20.84 -14.91
N SER A 266 15.98 -21.18 -13.78
CA SER A 266 15.15 -22.38 -13.63
C SER A 266 13.64 -22.12 -13.89
N MET A 267 13.26 -20.88 -14.14
CA MET A 267 11.87 -20.50 -14.38
C MET A 267 11.56 -20.53 -15.88
N PRO A 268 10.31 -20.79 -16.28
CA PRO A 268 9.94 -20.65 -17.68
C PRO A 268 9.91 -19.17 -18.11
N ASP A 269 10.15 -18.93 -19.41
CA ASP A 269 9.99 -17.59 -20.01
C ASP A 269 8.50 -17.29 -20.26
N THR A 270 7.74 -17.14 -19.15
CA THR A 270 6.30 -16.88 -19.13
C THR A 270 5.93 -15.92 -18.00
N ILE A 271 4.71 -15.37 -18.06
CA ILE A 271 4.16 -14.53 -16.96
C ILE A 271 4.14 -15.31 -15.64
N ALA A 272 3.80 -16.60 -15.66
CA ALA A 272 3.91 -17.46 -14.48
C ALA A 272 5.34 -17.57 -13.95
N GLY A 273 6.33 -17.62 -14.85
CA GLY A 273 7.75 -17.61 -14.48
C GLY A 273 8.19 -16.30 -13.84
N MET A 274 7.65 -15.18 -14.29
CA MET A 274 7.93 -13.85 -13.71
C MET A 274 7.56 -13.79 -12.23
N GLY A 275 6.31 -14.09 -11.88
CA GLY A 275 5.84 -14.06 -10.50
C GLY A 275 6.64 -15.01 -9.61
N ARG A 276 6.84 -16.25 -10.07
CA ARG A 276 7.65 -17.24 -9.32
C ARG A 276 9.09 -16.80 -9.10
N CYS A 277 9.73 -16.18 -10.10
CA CYS A 277 11.10 -15.69 -9.96
C CYS A 277 11.16 -14.54 -8.96
N MET A 278 10.29 -13.54 -9.06
CA MET A 278 10.31 -12.38 -8.17
C MET A 278 10.05 -12.78 -6.71
N ILE A 279 9.13 -13.73 -6.46
CA ILE A 279 8.93 -14.29 -5.11
C ILE A 279 10.20 -15.00 -4.62
N ALA A 280 10.83 -15.83 -5.46
CA ALA A 280 12.07 -16.53 -5.11
C ALA A 280 13.22 -15.55 -4.85
N MET A 281 13.36 -14.50 -5.64
CA MET A 281 14.34 -13.42 -5.40
C MET A 281 14.10 -12.73 -4.06
N THR A 282 12.84 -12.47 -3.69
CA THR A 282 12.52 -11.89 -2.39
C THR A 282 12.99 -12.78 -1.25
N ARG A 283 12.71 -14.09 -1.31
CA ARG A 283 13.21 -15.06 -0.30
C ARG A 283 14.74 -15.12 -0.23
N LYS A 284 15.42 -14.94 -1.35
CA LYS A 284 16.89 -14.98 -1.44
C LYS A 284 17.58 -13.75 -0.88
N TYR A 285 17.10 -12.56 -1.23
CA TYR A 285 17.79 -11.29 -0.98
C TYR A 285 17.21 -10.48 0.20
N ALA A 286 15.93 -10.70 0.54
CA ALA A 286 15.25 -10.07 1.66
C ALA A 286 14.45 -11.13 2.46
N PRO A 287 15.13 -12.06 3.14
CA PRO A 287 14.51 -13.26 3.73
C PRO A 287 13.48 -12.97 4.83
N HIS A 288 13.49 -11.78 5.41
CA HIS A 288 12.50 -11.36 6.40
C HIS A 288 11.37 -10.49 5.81
N ALA A 289 11.45 -10.16 4.52
CA ALA A 289 10.36 -9.48 3.85
C ALA A 289 9.22 -10.45 3.52
N LEU A 290 7.99 -9.97 3.71
CA LEU A 290 6.78 -10.67 3.32
C LEU A 290 6.35 -10.15 1.95
N VAL A 291 6.03 -11.04 1.01
CA VAL A 291 5.83 -10.70 -0.40
C VAL A 291 4.44 -11.08 -0.88
N ALA A 292 3.87 -10.25 -1.76
CA ALA A 292 2.57 -10.44 -2.38
C ALA A 292 2.57 -9.99 -3.85
N LEU A 293 1.78 -10.66 -4.67
CA LEU A 293 1.31 -10.16 -5.95
C LEU A 293 0.03 -9.34 -5.74
N HIS A 294 -0.38 -8.60 -6.77
CA HIS A 294 -1.61 -7.80 -6.77
C HIS A 294 -2.76 -8.56 -7.45
N ALA A 295 -3.95 -8.47 -6.87
CA ALA A 295 -5.18 -9.00 -7.43
C ALA A 295 -6.17 -7.86 -7.73
N SER A 296 -6.54 -7.69 -8.99
CA SER A 296 -7.48 -6.66 -9.42
C SER A 296 -8.88 -7.24 -9.63
N ALA A 297 -9.89 -6.60 -9.07
CA ALA A 297 -11.28 -7.06 -9.19
C ALA A 297 -11.84 -6.95 -10.62
N TRP A 298 -11.09 -6.34 -11.54
CA TRP A 298 -11.44 -6.16 -12.95
C TRP A 298 -10.65 -7.08 -13.89
N SER A 299 -9.75 -7.91 -13.37
CA SER A 299 -8.78 -8.70 -14.15
C SER A 299 -9.42 -9.73 -15.11
N THR A 300 -10.61 -10.23 -14.81
CA THR A 300 -11.33 -11.21 -15.63
C THR A 300 -12.13 -10.60 -16.78
N ASN A 301 -11.88 -9.36 -17.16
CA ASN A 301 -12.71 -8.53 -18.05
C ASN A 301 -14.11 -8.25 -17.49
N MET A 302 -14.31 -8.50 -16.21
CA MET A 302 -15.51 -8.20 -15.44
C MET A 302 -15.10 -7.38 -14.22
N ASP A 303 -15.43 -6.09 -14.19
CA ASP A 303 -15.14 -5.26 -13.03
C ASP A 303 -16.16 -5.59 -11.93
N VAL A 304 -15.77 -6.48 -11.01
CA VAL A 304 -16.63 -6.90 -9.90
C VAL A 304 -16.94 -5.74 -8.97
N ALA A 305 -15.96 -4.87 -8.72
CA ALA A 305 -16.10 -3.77 -7.76
C ALA A 305 -17.15 -2.72 -8.19
N LEU A 306 -17.40 -2.59 -9.50
CA LEU A 306 -18.36 -1.63 -10.06
C LEU A 306 -19.58 -2.29 -10.73
N ASN A 307 -19.68 -3.60 -10.70
CA ASN A 307 -20.77 -4.33 -11.35
C ASN A 307 -22.11 -4.11 -10.63
N THR A 308 -23.16 -3.92 -11.42
CA THR A 308 -24.52 -3.71 -10.92
C THR A 308 -25.48 -4.85 -11.26
N ASP A 309 -24.99 -5.94 -11.86
CA ASP A 309 -25.80 -7.11 -12.17
C ASP A 309 -25.93 -8.01 -10.92
N PRO A 310 -27.12 -8.15 -10.33
CA PRO A 310 -27.30 -8.99 -9.14
C PRO A 310 -27.12 -10.49 -9.40
N SER A 311 -27.00 -10.91 -10.67
CA SER A 311 -26.75 -12.30 -11.05
C SER A 311 -25.27 -12.61 -11.21
N LEU A 312 -24.35 -11.64 -11.04
CA LEU A 312 -22.93 -11.85 -11.15
C LEU A 312 -22.45 -12.92 -10.16
N ASN A 313 -21.73 -13.92 -10.67
CA ASN A 313 -21.07 -14.90 -9.83
C ASN A 313 -19.73 -14.36 -9.29
N VAL A 314 -19.82 -13.51 -8.27
CA VAL A 314 -18.68 -12.83 -7.63
C VAL A 314 -17.60 -13.83 -7.19
N ALA A 315 -17.99 -14.95 -6.57
CA ALA A 315 -17.03 -15.97 -6.14
C ALA A 315 -16.37 -16.68 -7.33
N GLY A 316 -17.09 -16.85 -8.44
CA GLY A 316 -16.52 -17.43 -9.66
C GLY A 316 -15.47 -16.53 -10.30
N GLU A 317 -15.67 -15.21 -10.29
CA GLU A 317 -14.65 -14.25 -10.78
C GLU A 317 -13.42 -14.27 -9.86
N ALA A 318 -13.60 -14.24 -8.54
CA ALA A 318 -12.50 -14.35 -7.59
C ALA A 318 -11.67 -15.64 -7.76
N GLN A 319 -12.33 -16.77 -8.03
CA GLN A 319 -11.66 -18.06 -8.27
C GLN A 319 -10.81 -18.06 -9.54
N LYS A 320 -11.22 -17.35 -10.60
CA LYS A 320 -10.43 -17.21 -11.83
C LYS A 320 -9.12 -16.44 -11.52
N THR A 321 -9.23 -15.29 -10.89
CA THR A 321 -8.07 -14.48 -10.48
C THR A 321 -7.17 -15.25 -9.52
N ALA A 322 -7.73 -15.98 -8.56
CA ALA A 322 -6.96 -16.85 -7.67
C ALA A 322 -6.18 -17.93 -8.42
N ALA A 323 -6.80 -18.58 -9.41
CA ALA A 323 -6.15 -19.62 -10.21
C ALA A 323 -5.00 -19.04 -11.05
N PHE A 324 -5.20 -17.85 -11.65
CA PHE A 324 -4.15 -17.13 -12.38
C PHE A 324 -2.96 -16.79 -11.49
N LEU A 325 -3.19 -16.15 -10.34
CA LEU A 325 -2.14 -15.76 -9.41
C LEU A 325 -1.44 -16.97 -8.77
N ALA A 326 -2.16 -18.03 -8.45
CA ALA A 326 -1.58 -19.28 -7.96
C ALA A 326 -0.60 -19.87 -8.99
N ALA A 327 -0.92 -19.82 -10.29
CA ALA A 327 -0.02 -20.22 -11.36
C ALA A 327 1.21 -19.31 -11.45
N CYS A 328 1.07 -18.02 -11.12
CA CYS A 328 2.17 -17.05 -10.99
C CYS A 328 3.01 -17.24 -9.72
N GLY A 329 2.65 -18.16 -8.84
CA GLY A 329 3.44 -18.49 -7.64
C GLY A 329 2.90 -17.89 -6.34
N GLU A 330 1.71 -17.27 -6.34
CA GLU A 330 1.11 -16.64 -5.15
C GLU A 330 0.95 -17.63 -3.98
N ALA A 331 0.81 -18.92 -4.25
CA ALA A 331 0.83 -19.96 -3.22
C ALA A 331 2.10 -19.96 -2.35
N SER A 332 3.22 -19.47 -2.87
CA SER A 332 4.51 -19.30 -2.18
C SER A 332 4.73 -17.89 -1.62
N ALA A 333 3.81 -16.96 -1.87
CA ALA A 333 3.78 -15.64 -1.27
C ALA A 333 3.19 -15.70 0.16
N ASP A 334 3.17 -14.57 0.86
CA ASP A 334 2.70 -14.50 2.26
C ASP A 334 1.26 -14.00 2.35
N PHE A 335 0.86 -13.12 1.45
CA PHE A 335 -0.45 -12.47 1.39
C PHE A 335 -0.73 -12.06 -0.05
N VAL A 336 -1.95 -11.61 -0.35
CA VAL A 336 -2.32 -11.00 -1.62
C VAL A 336 -2.68 -9.52 -1.38
N VAL A 337 -2.33 -8.64 -2.31
CA VAL A 337 -2.74 -7.23 -2.25
C VAL A 337 -3.96 -7.01 -3.12
N VAL A 338 -4.92 -6.26 -2.62
CA VAL A 338 -6.16 -5.88 -3.33
C VAL A 338 -6.37 -4.37 -3.23
N GLU A 339 -7.07 -3.79 -4.17
CA GLU A 339 -7.43 -2.38 -4.16
C GLU A 339 -8.94 -2.17 -4.29
N THR A 340 -9.43 -1.00 -3.85
CA THR A 340 -10.84 -0.62 -3.99
C THR A 340 -11.08 0.34 -5.15
N SER A 341 -10.10 1.16 -5.46
CA SER A 341 -10.12 2.17 -6.52
C SER A 341 -8.81 2.95 -6.51
N ASP A 342 -8.32 3.36 -7.66
CA ASP A 342 -7.17 4.24 -7.81
C ASP A 342 -7.47 5.72 -7.47
N ARG A 343 -8.76 6.10 -7.36
CA ARG A 343 -9.20 7.49 -7.12
C ARG A 343 -10.43 7.57 -6.25
N ASP A 344 -10.60 8.72 -5.60
CA ASP A 344 -11.81 9.06 -4.86
C ASP A 344 -13.06 9.02 -5.77
N ALA A 345 -14.19 8.51 -5.25
CA ALA A 345 -15.45 8.44 -6.00
C ALA A 345 -15.95 9.83 -6.43
N GLY A 346 -15.72 10.86 -5.62
CA GLY A 346 -16.05 12.24 -5.95
C GLY A 346 -15.28 12.78 -7.14
N TYR A 347 -14.02 12.36 -7.34
CA TYR A 347 -13.27 12.68 -8.56
C TYR A 347 -13.94 12.08 -9.78
N TYR A 348 -14.20 10.78 -9.77
CA TYR A 348 -14.87 10.13 -10.88
C TYR A 348 -16.21 10.78 -11.23
N GLN A 349 -16.98 11.14 -10.22
CA GLN A 349 -18.28 11.77 -10.40
C GLN A 349 -18.18 13.17 -11.01
N THR A 350 -17.26 14.00 -10.50
CA THR A 350 -17.21 15.43 -10.86
C THR A 350 -16.35 15.70 -12.08
N VAL A 351 -15.28 14.93 -12.28
CA VAL A 351 -14.32 15.16 -13.37
C VAL A 351 -14.60 14.25 -14.57
N GLN A 352 -14.96 12.98 -14.32
CA GLN A 352 -15.16 12.01 -15.40
C GLN A 352 -16.64 11.70 -15.69
N GLY A 353 -17.57 12.16 -14.85
CA GLY A 353 -18.99 11.87 -15.00
C GLY A 353 -19.34 10.40 -14.77
N LYS A 354 -18.48 9.66 -14.05
CA LYS A 354 -18.65 8.23 -13.74
C LYS A 354 -19.12 8.06 -12.30
N ASN A 355 -19.91 7.03 -12.04
CA ASN A 355 -20.30 6.64 -10.69
C ASN A 355 -19.47 5.46 -10.24
N THR A 356 -18.59 5.67 -9.26
CA THR A 356 -17.78 4.63 -8.61
C THR A 356 -18.04 4.54 -7.10
N TRP A 357 -19.13 5.16 -6.65
CA TRP A 357 -19.61 5.05 -5.27
C TRP A 357 -20.09 3.64 -4.98
N TRP A 358 -19.73 3.12 -3.84
CA TRP A 358 -20.33 1.92 -3.27
C TRP A 358 -21.42 2.28 -2.28
N ASP A 359 -22.53 1.56 -2.32
CA ASP A 359 -23.61 1.79 -1.37
C ASP A 359 -23.23 1.28 0.03
N ALA A 360 -23.06 2.23 0.97
CA ALA A 360 -22.71 1.94 2.36
C ALA A 360 -23.85 1.25 3.14
N THR A 361 -25.06 1.25 2.61
CA THR A 361 -26.18 0.49 3.21
C THR A 361 -26.26 -0.95 2.69
N ASN A 362 -25.45 -1.28 1.69
CA ASN A 362 -25.39 -2.56 1.01
C ASN A 362 -26.74 -3.03 0.39
N ALA A 363 -27.61 -2.09 0.05
CA ALA A 363 -28.92 -2.36 -0.50
C ALA A 363 -28.95 -2.31 -2.04
N ALA A 364 -28.11 -1.52 -2.68
CA ALA A 364 -28.07 -1.30 -4.12
C ALA A 364 -26.64 -1.38 -4.67
N LEU A 365 -26.43 -2.27 -5.64
CA LEU A 365 -25.12 -2.48 -6.27
C LEU A 365 -24.60 -1.23 -7.02
N PRO A 366 -23.29 -1.00 -7.03
CA PRO A 366 -22.25 -1.78 -6.36
C PRO A 366 -22.20 -1.50 -4.85
N THR A 367 -21.76 -2.50 -4.07
CA THR A 367 -21.78 -2.43 -2.60
C THR A 367 -20.42 -2.82 -2.00
N PHE A 368 -20.18 -2.44 -0.76
CA PHE A 368 -19.04 -2.93 0.02
C PHE A 368 -19.10 -4.45 0.23
N HIS A 369 -20.30 -5.00 0.46
CA HIS A 369 -20.47 -6.45 0.62
C HIS A 369 -20.10 -7.24 -0.66
N GLN A 370 -20.30 -6.65 -1.85
CA GLN A 370 -19.89 -7.29 -3.10
C GLN A 370 -18.38 -7.40 -3.20
N ASP A 371 -17.65 -6.35 -2.88
CA ASP A 371 -16.19 -6.34 -2.84
C ASP A 371 -15.65 -7.31 -1.77
N LEU A 372 -16.16 -7.21 -0.55
CA LEU A 372 -15.79 -8.12 0.54
C LEU A 372 -16.07 -9.60 0.23
N ALA A 373 -17.16 -9.88 -0.50
CA ALA A 373 -17.45 -11.26 -0.96
C ALA A 373 -16.42 -11.73 -2.01
N TRP A 374 -15.98 -10.84 -2.90
CA TRP A 374 -14.91 -11.14 -3.86
C TRP A 374 -13.58 -11.39 -3.13
N VAL A 375 -13.17 -10.50 -2.22
CA VAL A 375 -11.95 -10.65 -1.43
C VAL A 375 -11.97 -11.94 -0.60
N LYS A 376 -13.10 -12.25 0.04
CA LYS A 376 -13.25 -13.50 0.81
C LYS A 376 -13.05 -14.73 -0.08
N ALA A 377 -13.72 -14.80 -1.23
CA ALA A 377 -13.59 -15.92 -2.15
C ALA A 377 -12.17 -16.05 -2.72
N LEU A 378 -11.48 -14.91 -3.00
CA LEU A 378 -10.09 -14.86 -3.45
C LEU A 378 -9.14 -15.43 -2.37
N THR A 379 -9.26 -14.94 -1.13
CA THR A 379 -8.41 -15.35 -0.01
C THR A 379 -8.58 -16.82 0.34
N GLU A 380 -9.82 -17.31 0.34
CA GLU A 380 -10.13 -18.72 0.56
C GLU A 380 -9.54 -19.62 -0.55
N ALA A 381 -9.68 -19.23 -1.83
CA ALA A 381 -9.13 -19.97 -2.95
C ALA A 381 -7.59 -20.00 -2.97
N LEU A 382 -6.93 -18.90 -2.60
CA LEU A 382 -5.48 -18.81 -2.48
C LEU A 382 -4.96 -19.41 -1.17
N SER A 383 -5.80 -19.56 -0.15
CA SER A 383 -5.39 -19.84 1.23
C SER A 383 -4.40 -18.80 1.76
N LYS A 384 -4.59 -17.54 1.39
CA LYS A 384 -3.76 -16.38 1.76
C LYS A 384 -4.64 -15.25 2.26
N PRO A 385 -4.20 -14.47 3.28
CA PRO A 385 -4.92 -13.26 3.67
C PRO A 385 -4.73 -12.15 2.64
N ALA A 386 -5.63 -11.17 2.62
CA ALA A 386 -5.52 -9.99 1.79
C ALA A 386 -5.04 -8.77 2.58
N LEU A 387 -4.37 -7.82 1.92
CA LEU A 387 -4.14 -6.46 2.40
C LEU A 387 -4.76 -5.49 1.41
N TYR A 388 -5.73 -4.69 1.85
CA TYR A 388 -6.21 -3.57 1.06
C TYR A 388 -5.12 -2.52 0.92
N TRP A 389 -4.89 -2.05 -0.28
CA TRP A 389 -3.86 -1.07 -0.59
C TRP A 389 -4.47 0.10 -1.36
N GLN A 390 -3.87 1.27 -1.21
CA GLN A 390 -4.25 2.50 -1.92
C GLN A 390 -5.74 2.88 -1.75
N THR A 391 -6.35 2.51 -0.60
CA THR A 391 -7.75 2.86 -0.33
C THR A 391 -7.92 4.38 -0.31
N PRO A 392 -8.86 4.95 -1.11
CA PRO A 392 -9.08 6.39 -1.20
C PRO A 392 -9.40 7.05 0.15
N LEU A 393 -8.94 8.29 0.33
CA LEU A 393 -8.96 9.05 1.59
C LEU A 393 -10.08 10.09 1.69
N GLY A 394 -10.84 10.27 0.62
CA GLY A 394 -11.98 11.18 0.63
C GLY A 394 -12.97 10.88 1.75
N ASN A 395 -13.76 11.89 2.11
CA ASN A 395 -14.83 11.76 3.08
C ASN A 395 -15.99 12.74 2.77
N ALA A 396 -17.10 12.61 3.46
CA ALA A 396 -18.33 13.38 3.17
C ALA A 396 -18.15 14.89 3.32
N SER A 397 -17.18 15.37 4.11
CA SER A 397 -16.93 16.79 4.35
C SER A 397 -16.12 17.49 3.26
N GLN A 398 -15.52 16.74 2.34
CA GLN A 398 -14.72 17.28 1.26
C GLN A 398 -15.56 18.09 0.26
N SER A 399 -14.91 18.96 -0.50
CA SER A 399 -15.57 19.92 -1.41
C SER A 399 -15.77 19.41 -2.85
N ASN A 400 -15.23 18.26 -3.21
CA ASN A 400 -15.11 17.76 -4.59
C ASN A 400 -14.29 18.67 -5.51
N THR A 401 -13.21 19.23 -4.98
CA THR A 401 -12.18 19.94 -5.73
C THR A 401 -10.85 19.20 -5.64
N ALA A 402 -9.86 19.59 -6.45
CA ALA A 402 -8.53 18.98 -6.45
C ALA A 402 -7.96 18.88 -5.02
N ASN A 403 -7.43 17.72 -4.67
CA ASN A 403 -6.95 17.31 -3.34
C ASN A 403 -8.02 17.25 -2.23
N HIS A 404 -9.29 17.42 -2.56
CA HIS A 404 -10.42 17.46 -1.62
C HIS A 404 -11.64 16.75 -2.20
N TYR A 405 -11.48 15.59 -2.80
CA TYR A 405 -12.59 14.82 -3.34
C TYR A 405 -13.29 14.00 -2.26
N LYS A 406 -14.60 13.82 -2.42
CA LYS A 406 -15.39 13.00 -1.50
C LYS A 406 -15.23 11.52 -1.80
N ASP A 407 -15.26 10.73 -0.74
CA ASP A 407 -15.34 9.27 -0.80
C ASP A 407 -16.05 8.75 0.45
N ASN A 408 -16.41 7.46 0.49
CA ASN A 408 -17.00 6.83 1.66
C ASN A 408 -16.23 5.60 2.18
N ARG A 409 -15.11 5.25 1.55
CA ARG A 409 -14.36 4.03 1.89
C ARG A 409 -13.70 4.12 3.26
N VAL A 410 -13.08 5.25 3.62
CA VAL A 410 -12.52 5.45 4.97
C VAL A 410 -13.59 5.27 6.03
N ASP A 411 -14.73 5.94 5.86
CA ASP A 411 -15.82 5.90 6.85
C ASP A 411 -16.40 4.50 6.99
N TYR A 412 -16.60 3.79 5.87
CA TYR A 412 -17.11 2.43 5.88
C TYR A 412 -16.12 1.46 6.53
N PHE A 413 -14.86 1.45 6.12
CA PHE A 413 -13.87 0.51 6.64
C PHE A 413 -13.70 0.65 8.15
N PHE A 414 -13.53 1.88 8.65
CA PHE A 414 -13.41 2.09 10.10
C PHE A 414 -14.69 1.77 10.89
N GLY A 415 -15.86 1.83 10.24
CA GLY A 415 -17.14 1.42 10.83
C GLY A 415 -17.38 -0.10 10.81
N HIS A 416 -16.65 -0.84 9.96
CA HIS A 416 -16.94 -2.25 9.63
C HIS A 416 -15.68 -3.12 9.60
N MET A 417 -14.68 -2.83 10.45
CA MET A 417 -13.42 -3.59 10.52
C MET A 417 -13.63 -5.10 10.73
N SER A 418 -14.71 -5.50 11.41
CA SER A 418 -15.05 -6.91 11.58
C SER A 418 -15.47 -7.60 10.28
N GLU A 419 -16.00 -6.86 9.31
CA GLU A 419 -16.34 -7.40 7.98
C GLU A 419 -15.07 -7.62 7.14
N LEU A 420 -14.08 -6.72 7.25
CA LEU A 420 -12.76 -6.91 6.66
C LEU A 420 -12.10 -8.16 7.24
N ALA A 421 -12.14 -8.34 8.57
CA ALA A 421 -11.63 -9.54 9.23
C ALA A 421 -12.32 -10.82 8.73
N ALA A 422 -13.66 -10.77 8.55
CA ALA A 422 -14.44 -11.89 8.04
C ALA A 422 -14.16 -12.22 6.56
N ALA A 423 -13.63 -11.26 5.80
CA ALA A 423 -13.12 -11.45 4.43
C ALA A 423 -11.63 -11.86 4.41
N HIS A 424 -11.04 -12.16 5.56
CA HIS A 424 -9.62 -12.50 5.75
C HIS A 424 -8.66 -11.39 5.32
N ALA A 425 -9.09 -10.13 5.37
CA ALA A 425 -8.17 -9.00 5.23
C ALA A 425 -7.36 -8.82 6.52
N VAL A 426 -6.05 -8.65 6.41
CA VAL A 426 -5.13 -8.40 7.54
C VAL A 426 -4.97 -6.92 7.82
N GLY A 427 -5.56 -6.05 7.02
CA GLY A 427 -5.53 -4.60 7.22
C GLY A 427 -5.87 -3.81 5.98
N ALA A 428 -5.76 -2.48 6.12
CA ALA A 428 -5.95 -1.54 5.04
C ALA A 428 -4.89 -0.42 5.07
N ALA A 429 -4.25 -0.21 3.93
CA ALA A 429 -3.34 0.89 3.66
C ALA A 429 -4.04 1.94 2.80
N PHE A 430 -4.10 3.16 3.30
CA PHE A 430 -4.81 4.28 2.69
C PHE A 430 -3.85 5.23 1.97
N GLY A 431 -4.26 5.77 0.84
CA GLY A 431 -3.42 6.73 0.12
C GLY A 431 -3.98 7.09 -1.25
N PRO A 432 -3.49 8.18 -1.84
CA PRO A 432 -3.87 8.54 -3.20
C PRO A 432 -3.20 7.62 -4.22
N GLY A 433 -3.93 7.16 -5.22
CA GLY A 433 -3.38 6.44 -6.38
C GLY A 433 -2.85 7.37 -7.46
N GLN A 434 -3.34 8.60 -7.47
CA GLN A 434 -3.03 9.59 -8.51
C GLN A 434 -2.82 10.97 -7.89
N SER A 435 -2.21 11.89 -8.67
CA SER A 435 -2.13 13.30 -8.28
C SER A 435 -3.52 13.91 -8.11
N ASP A 436 -3.60 15.00 -7.37
CA ASP A 436 -4.82 15.78 -7.06
C ASP A 436 -5.91 15.04 -6.27
N GLN A 437 -5.66 13.79 -5.85
CA GLN A 437 -6.54 13.04 -4.96
C GLN A 437 -6.45 13.56 -3.52
N THR A 438 -7.46 13.20 -2.71
CA THR A 438 -7.42 13.47 -1.27
C THR A 438 -6.30 12.68 -0.62
N THR A 439 -5.46 13.35 0.16
CA THR A 439 -4.33 12.78 0.88
C THR A 439 -4.58 12.78 2.39
N PRO A 440 -3.79 12.07 3.20
CA PRO A 440 -3.88 12.16 4.67
C PRO A 440 -3.69 13.58 5.19
N GLU A 441 -3.01 14.45 4.44
CA GLU A 441 -2.75 15.85 4.79
C GLU A 441 -3.88 16.80 4.38
N SER A 442 -4.74 16.38 3.43
CA SER A 442 -5.81 17.23 2.89
C SER A 442 -7.22 16.74 3.21
N ASP A 443 -7.38 15.58 3.85
CA ASP A 443 -8.66 14.95 4.18
C ASP A 443 -9.41 15.63 5.35
N GLY A 444 -8.87 16.70 5.91
CA GLY A 444 -9.42 17.37 7.10
C GLY A 444 -9.19 16.61 8.40
N SER A 445 -8.16 15.79 8.46
CA SER A 445 -7.79 14.92 9.59
C SER A 445 -8.81 13.80 9.89
N ASN A 446 -9.65 13.44 8.93
CA ASN A 446 -10.62 12.36 9.09
C ASN A 446 -9.93 11.02 9.33
N PHE A 447 -8.97 10.65 8.46
CA PHE A 447 -8.21 9.41 8.57
C PHE A 447 -7.48 9.28 9.92
N VAL A 448 -6.72 10.32 10.30
CA VAL A 448 -6.01 10.35 11.59
C VAL A 448 -6.96 10.21 12.78
N THR A 449 -8.12 10.88 12.72
CA THR A 449 -9.14 10.81 13.78
C THR A 449 -9.73 9.41 13.90
N LYS A 450 -10.07 8.79 12.77
CA LYS A 450 -10.58 7.41 12.70
C LYS A 450 -9.55 6.41 13.23
N ALA A 451 -8.28 6.53 12.79
CA ALA A 451 -7.20 5.67 13.26
C ALA A 451 -6.98 5.78 14.77
N LYS A 452 -6.97 7.00 15.33
CA LYS A 452 -6.90 7.18 16.80
C LYS A 452 -8.04 6.48 17.52
N GLY A 453 -9.26 6.59 17.03
CA GLY A 453 -10.44 5.91 17.58
C GLY A 453 -10.30 4.38 17.54
N TYR A 454 -9.84 3.87 16.41
CA TYR A 454 -9.58 2.44 16.19
C TYR A 454 -8.58 1.86 17.21
N TYR A 455 -7.43 2.50 17.37
CA TYR A 455 -6.40 2.03 18.31
C TYR A 455 -6.83 2.25 19.78
N ALA A 456 -7.54 3.33 20.08
CA ALA A 456 -8.08 3.54 21.42
C ALA A 456 -9.11 2.48 21.84
N ALA A 457 -9.80 1.88 20.86
CA ALA A 457 -10.70 0.75 21.07
C ALA A 457 -9.99 -0.61 21.16
N GLY A 458 -8.66 -0.65 21.00
CA GLY A 458 -7.84 -1.86 21.08
C GLY A 458 -7.60 -2.56 19.74
N GLY A 459 -8.03 -1.97 18.63
CA GLY A 459 -7.94 -2.59 17.32
C GLY A 459 -8.99 -3.69 17.09
N GLN A 460 -9.08 -4.20 15.88
CA GLN A 460 -9.94 -5.33 15.52
C GLN A 460 -9.09 -6.60 15.40
N ALA A 461 -9.35 -7.59 16.21
CA ALA A 461 -8.73 -8.90 16.06
C ALA A 461 -9.14 -9.56 14.74
N LEU A 462 -8.20 -10.21 14.08
CA LEU A 462 -8.46 -10.90 12.81
C LEU A 462 -9.40 -12.10 12.97
N CYS A 463 -9.23 -12.83 14.08
CA CYS A 463 -10.01 -14.04 14.37
C CYS A 463 -10.51 -13.92 15.81
N PRO A 464 -11.69 -13.34 16.01
CA PRO A 464 -12.28 -13.14 17.34
C PRO A 464 -12.72 -14.44 18.02
#